data_f4ac5f256bd7f37c733810ed11acfd52
#
_entry.id   f4ac5f256bd7f37c733810ed11acfd52
#
_cell.length_a   1.000
_cell.length_b   1.000
_cell.length_c   1.000
_cell.angle_alpha   90.00
_cell.angle_beta   90.00
_cell.angle_gamma   90.00
#
_symmetry.space_group_name_H-M   'P 1'
#
loop_
_entity.id
_entity.type
_entity.pdbx_description
1 polymer ?
#
loop_
_entity_poly.entity_id
_entity_poly.type
_entity_poly.pdbx_seq_one_letter_code
_entity_poly.pdbx_strand_id
1 'polypeptide(L)'
;MQLTGKKVNFLGDSITQGHGTSASEHIYLNVLEKRCGFACVRNYGIGGTRIAPVTDRQKCPDFGPSFVERYQQMDDDADLIVVFGGTNDFGHGDAPMGDPADRDIHTFYGALNLLMEGLIE
;
A
#
# COMPACT_ATOMS: atom_id res chain seq x y z
N MET A 1 -21.54 1.82 -6.35
CA MET A 1 -20.99 2.91 -5.50
C MET A 1 -20.70 4.12 -6.36
N GLN A 2 -21.11 5.28 -5.92
CA GLN A 2 -20.72 6.52 -6.56
C GLN A 2 -19.37 6.98 -6.01
N LEU A 3 -18.43 7.26 -6.89
CA LEU A 3 -17.08 7.67 -6.49
C LEU A 3 -16.94 9.19 -6.35
N THR A 4 -17.81 9.95 -6.98
CA THR A 4 -17.79 11.43 -6.92
C THR A 4 -17.95 11.90 -5.48
N GLY A 5 -17.09 12.81 -5.05
CA GLY A 5 -17.14 13.39 -3.70
C GLY A 5 -16.59 12.51 -2.59
N LYS A 6 -15.98 11.38 -2.92
CA LYS A 6 -15.44 10.46 -1.92
C LYS A 6 -14.00 10.85 -1.54
N LYS A 7 -13.63 10.57 -0.30
CA LYS A 7 -12.26 10.70 0.18
C LYS A 7 -11.57 9.34 0.05
N VAL A 8 -10.42 9.32 -0.63
CA VAL A 8 -9.77 8.06 -0.97
C VAL A 8 -8.33 8.06 -0.46
N ASN A 9 -7.99 7.04 0.31
CA ASN A 9 -6.61 6.79 0.72
C ASN A 9 -5.99 5.73 -0.19
N PHE A 10 -4.76 6.01 -0.66
CA PHE A 10 -4.01 5.10 -1.52
C PHE A 10 -2.75 4.64 -0.78
N LEU A 11 -2.71 3.38 -0.40
CA LEU A 11 -1.55 2.76 0.24
C LEU A 11 -0.76 2.00 -0.83
N GLY A 12 0.51 2.31 -0.97
CA GLY A 12 1.29 1.70 -2.04
C GLY A 12 2.80 1.90 -1.89
N ASP A 13 3.50 1.55 -2.96
CA ASP A 13 4.94 1.63 -3.07
C ASP A 13 5.37 2.78 -3.99
N SER A 14 6.47 2.60 -4.72
CA SER A 14 7.01 3.61 -5.63
C SER A 14 6.04 3.99 -6.75
N ILE A 15 5.21 3.07 -7.21
CA ILE A 15 4.24 3.36 -8.27
C ILE A 15 3.20 4.35 -7.75
N THR A 16 2.71 4.14 -6.55
CA THR A 16 1.76 5.05 -5.89
C THR A 16 2.42 6.37 -5.53
N GLN A 17 3.68 6.34 -5.07
CA GLN A 17 4.45 7.54 -4.78
C GLN A 17 4.67 8.39 -6.03
N GLY A 18 4.79 7.76 -7.19
CA GLY A 18 4.92 8.46 -8.46
C GLY A 18 6.29 8.36 -9.13
N HIS A 19 7.10 7.40 -8.73
CA HIS A 19 8.40 7.18 -9.37
C HIS A 19 8.23 6.92 -10.87
N GLY A 20 9.08 7.55 -11.67
CA GLY A 20 9.08 7.37 -13.12
C GLY A 20 8.06 8.22 -13.86
N THR A 21 7.22 8.98 -13.16
CA THR A 21 6.29 9.90 -13.83
C THR A 21 6.99 11.22 -14.14
N SER A 22 6.58 11.88 -15.23
CA SER A 22 7.16 13.16 -15.66
C SER A 22 6.62 14.34 -14.85
N ALA A 23 5.45 14.21 -14.24
CA ALA A 23 4.82 15.24 -13.45
C ALA A 23 3.84 14.62 -12.45
N SER A 24 3.54 15.32 -11.35
CA SER A 24 2.62 14.83 -10.33
C SER A 24 1.22 14.54 -10.88
N GLU A 25 0.78 15.29 -11.87
CA GLU A 25 -0.52 15.09 -12.51
C GLU A 25 -0.62 13.76 -13.27
N HIS A 26 0.50 13.11 -13.56
CA HIS A 26 0.56 11.82 -14.24
C HIS A 26 0.62 10.63 -13.26
N ILE A 27 0.69 10.87 -11.95
CA ILE A 27 0.60 9.80 -10.96
C ILE A 27 -0.83 9.25 -11.01
N TYR A 28 -0.96 7.91 -11.02
CA TYR A 28 -2.24 7.28 -11.35
C TYR A 28 -3.39 7.75 -10.43
N LEU A 29 -3.14 7.94 -9.13
CA LEU A 29 -4.21 8.35 -8.22
C LEU A 29 -4.68 9.79 -8.50
N ASN A 30 -3.81 10.65 -8.96
CA ASN A 30 -4.17 12.01 -9.34
C ASN A 30 -4.98 12.03 -10.65
N VAL A 31 -4.69 11.11 -11.57
CA VAL A 31 -5.50 10.91 -12.77
C VAL A 31 -6.90 10.43 -12.39
N LEU A 32 -6.98 9.49 -11.44
CA LEU A 32 -8.27 8.97 -10.95
C LEU A 32 -9.06 10.06 -10.24
N GLU A 33 -8.41 10.93 -9.47
CA GLU A 33 -9.06 12.04 -8.80
C GLU A 33 -9.82 12.92 -9.81
N LYS A 34 -9.15 13.27 -10.90
CA LYS A 34 -9.76 14.07 -11.97
C LYS A 34 -10.92 13.34 -12.65
N ARG A 35 -10.71 12.07 -12.98
CA ARG A 35 -11.70 11.29 -13.74
C ARG A 35 -12.92 10.91 -12.94
N CYS A 36 -12.74 10.62 -11.66
CA CYS A 36 -13.80 10.13 -10.79
C CYS A 36 -14.45 11.23 -9.94
N GLY A 37 -13.81 12.41 -9.87
CA GLY A 37 -14.34 13.51 -9.07
C GLY A 37 -14.26 13.28 -7.58
N PHE A 38 -13.18 12.67 -7.09
CA PHE A 38 -12.97 12.47 -5.66
C PHE A 38 -12.89 13.81 -4.93
N ALA A 39 -13.41 13.86 -3.70
CA ALA A 39 -13.28 15.05 -2.87
C ALA A 39 -11.83 15.31 -2.49
N CYS A 40 -11.09 14.25 -2.17
CA CYS A 40 -9.65 14.32 -1.97
C CYS A 40 -9.02 12.95 -2.17
N VAL A 41 -7.73 12.94 -2.51
CA VAL A 41 -6.90 11.74 -2.51
C VAL A 41 -5.76 11.96 -1.54
N ARG A 42 -5.37 10.90 -0.83
CA ARG A 42 -4.22 10.90 0.06
C ARG A 42 -3.26 9.83 -0.41
N ASN A 43 -2.03 10.23 -0.64
CA ASN A 43 -0.99 9.37 -1.19
C ASN A 43 -0.11 8.87 -0.06
N TYR A 44 -0.24 7.60 0.29
CA TYR A 44 0.61 6.93 1.27
C TYR A 44 1.61 5.99 0.58
N GLY A 45 2.06 6.35 -0.60
CA GLY A 45 3.08 5.59 -1.33
C GLY A 45 4.47 5.89 -0.80
N ILE A 46 5.23 4.84 -0.54
CA ILE A 46 6.64 4.93 -0.16
C ILE A 46 7.42 3.94 -1.02
N GLY A 47 8.40 4.47 -1.78
CA GLY A 47 9.19 3.66 -2.69
C GLY A 47 9.92 2.53 -2.00
N GLY A 48 9.93 1.37 -2.63
CA GLY A 48 10.63 0.19 -2.13
C GLY A 48 9.92 -0.58 -1.04
N THR A 49 8.77 -0.10 -0.54
CA THR A 49 8.09 -0.77 0.58
C THR A 49 7.29 -1.98 0.12
N ARG A 50 7.05 -2.87 1.05
CA ARG A 50 6.42 -4.17 0.85
C ARG A 50 5.21 -4.31 1.73
N ILE A 51 4.34 -5.27 1.40
CA ILE A 51 3.19 -5.59 2.25
C ILE A 51 3.67 -6.21 3.56
N ALA A 52 4.58 -7.20 3.46
CA ALA A 52 5.17 -7.86 4.62
C ALA A 52 6.51 -7.22 4.98
N PRO A 53 6.85 -7.13 6.27
CA PRO A 53 8.15 -6.61 6.68
C PRO A 53 9.29 -7.52 6.19
N VAL A 54 10.48 -6.94 6.02
CA VAL A 54 11.69 -7.68 5.69
C VAL A 54 12.12 -8.47 6.92
N THR A 55 12.49 -9.73 6.72
CA THR A 55 12.94 -10.59 7.82
C THR A 55 14.45 -10.44 8.09
N ASP A 56 15.23 -10.17 7.06
CA ASP A 56 16.68 -9.99 7.18
C ASP A 56 17.13 -8.69 6.51
N ARG A 57 17.31 -7.65 7.31
CA ARG A 57 17.68 -6.32 6.82
C ARG A 57 19.11 -6.25 6.28
N GLN A 58 19.94 -7.26 6.56
CA GLN A 58 21.27 -7.32 5.99
C GLN A 58 21.25 -7.79 4.53
N LYS A 59 20.30 -8.65 4.20
CA LYS A 59 20.15 -9.19 2.84
C LYS A 59 19.21 -8.37 1.96
N CYS A 60 18.18 -7.79 2.56
CA CYS A 60 17.18 -7.01 1.84
C CYS A 60 17.14 -5.58 2.38
N PRO A 61 17.37 -4.56 1.54
CA PRO A 61 17.26 -3.19 1.99
C PRO A 61 15.85 -2.89 2.54
N ASP A 62 15.82 -2.15 3.64
CA ASP A 62 14.58 -1.70 4.26
C ASP A 62 14.37 -0.23 3.89
N PHE A 63 13.38 0.05 3.04
CA PHE A 63 13.08 1.39 2.56
C PHE A 63 12.02 2.10 3.40
N GLY A 64 11.62 1.51 4.50
CA GLY A 64 10.63 2.08 5.40
C GLY A 64 9.64 1.03 5.89
N PRO A 65 8.70 1.42 6.75
CA PRO A 65 7.72 0.47 7.28
C PRO A 65 6.90 -0.17 6.17
N SER A 66 6.66 -1.48 6.29
CA SER A 66 5.81 -2.21 5.37
C SER A 66 4.35 -1.75 5.51
N PHE A 67 3.50 -2.15 4.56
CA PHE A 67 2.09 -1.78 4.57
C PHE A 67 1.41 -2.21 5.87
N VAL A 68 1.67 -3.45 6.31
CA VAL A 68 1.05 -4.00 7.52
C VAL A 68 1.52 -3.27 8.78
N GLU A 69 2.71 -2.64 8.73
CA GLU A 69 3.23 -1.88 9.86
C GLU A 69 2.70 -0.45 9.92
N ARG A 70 2.30 0.13 8.78
CA ARG A 70 1.98 1.57 8.72
C ARG A 70 0.53 1.91 8.35
N TYR A 71 -0.31 0.96 8.00
CA TYR A 71 -1.67 1.28 7.54
C TYR A 71 -2.49 2.03 8.60
N GLN A 72 -2.20 1.82 9.89
CA GLN A 72 -2.91 2.48 10.99
C GLN A 72 -2.60 3.96 11.09
N GLN A 73 -1.54 4.43 10.43
CA GLN A 73 -1.16 5.85 10.42
C GLN A 73 -1.93 6.67 9.40
N MET A 74 -2.68 6.01 8.51
CA MET A 74 -3.52 6.71 7.55
C MET A 74 -4.72 7.35 8.24
N ASP A 75 -5.20 8.47 7.67
CA ASP A 75 -6.42 9.11 8.17
C ASP A 75 -7.58 8.13 8.11
N ASP A 76 -8.39 8.11 9.14
CA ASP A 76 -9.47 7.13 9.30
C ASP A 76 -10.83 7.60 8.77
N ASP A 77 -10.88 8.80 8.16
CA ASP A 77 -12.11 9.35 7.60
C ASP A 77 -12.27 9.07 6.11
N ALA A 78 -11.51 8.14 5.56
CA ALA A 78 -11.61 7.79 4.16
C ALA A 78 -12.88 6.98 3.87
N ASP A 79 -13.50 7.29 2.74
CA ASP A 79 -14.65 6.52 2.26
C ASP A 79 -14.22 5.25 1.52
N LEU A 80 -13.00 5.26 0.97
CA LEU A 80 -12.44 4.17 0.19
C LEU A 80 -10.94 4.08 0.43
N ILE A 81 -10.43 2.87 0.54
CA ILE A 81 -8.99 2.61 0.65
C ILE A 81 -8.59 1.72 -0.51
N VAL A 82 -7.58 2.16 -1.26
CA VAL A 82 -7.01 1.41 -2.37
C VAL A 82 -5.61 0.97 -1.95
N VAL A 83 -5.34 -0.33 -2.04
CA VAL A 83 -4.03 -0.91 -1.74
C VAL A 83 -3.46 -1.44 -3.04
N PHE A 84 -2.28 -0.94 -3.40
CA PHE A 84 -1.58 -1.38 -4.60
C PHE A 84 -0.15 -1.73 -4.22
N GLY A 85 0.14 -3.01 -4.09
CA GLY A 85 1.45 -3.48 -3.66
C GLY A 85 1.69 -4.93 -4.01
N GLY A 86 2.82 -5.45 -3.53
CA GLY A 86 3.24 -6.82 -3.79
C GLY A 86 4.42 -6.91 -4.75
N THR A 87 4.66 -5.87 -5.55
CA THR A 87 5.79 -5.84 -6.50
C THR A 87 7.12 -5.99 -5.77
N ASN A 88 7.30 -5.25 -4.67
CA ASN A 88 8.55 -5.29 -3.91
C ASN A 88 8.64 -6.51 -3.01
N ASP A 89 7.52 -7.08 -2.60
CA ASP A 89 7.51 -8.38 -1.92
C ASP A 89 8.09 -9.46 -2.82
N PHE A 90 7.71 -9.47 -4.08
CA PHE A 90 8.20 -10.42 -5.05
C PHE A 90 9.66 -10.15 -5.43
N GLY A 91 10.00 -8.87 -5.75
CA GLY A 91 11.29 -8.53 -6.32
C GLY A 91 12.39 -8.28 -5.29
N HIS A 92 12.04 -7.77 -4.12
CA HIS A 92 13.00 -7.26 -3.14
C HIS A 92 12.70 -7.70 -1.71
N GLY A 93 11.67 -8.48 -1.49
CA GLY A 93 11.33 -8.99 -0.18
C GLY A 93 11.95 -10.34 0.08
N ASP A 94 12.00 -10.72 1.34
CA ASP A 94 12.50 -12.03 1.76
C ASP A 94 11.51 -12.79 2.65
N ALA A 95 10.32 -12.22 2.85
CA ALA A 95 9.28 -12.92 3.61
C ALA A 95 8.81 -14.15 2.82
N PRO A 96 8.74 -15.32 3.46
CA PRO A 96 8.20 -16.49 2.77
C PRO A 96 6.72 -16.28 2.43
N MET A 97 6.24 -16.97 1.39
CA MET A 97 4.85 -16.88 0.99
C MET A 97 3.92 -17.28 2.13
N GLY A 98 4.23 -18.36 2.82
CA GLY A 98 3.41 -18.88 3.90
C GLY A 98 2.18 -19.62 3.39
N ASP A 99 1.25 -19.84 4.29
CA ASP A 99 -0.01 -20.53 4.03
C ASP A 99 -1.13 -19.48 3.88
N PRO A 100 -2.11 -19.69 2.99
CA PRO A 100 -3.21 -18.74 2.82
C PRO A 100 -3.99 -18.42 4.10
N ALA A 101 -3.90 -19.26 5.13
CA ALA A 101 -4.57 -19.02 6.42
C ALA A 101 -3.66 -18.37 7.46
N ASP A 102 -2.42 -18.05 7.13
CA ASP A 102 -1.46 -17.49 8.09
C ASP A 102 -1.91 -16.13 8.64
N ARG A 103 -1.53 -15.91 9.90
CA ARG A 103 -1.80 -14.67 10.63
C ARG A 103 -0.50 -14.06 11.16
N ASP A 104 0.64 -14.47 10.67
CA ASP A 104 1.96 -13.98 11.07
C ASP A 104 2.42 -12.92 10.05
N ILE A 105 2.76 -11.72 10.51
CA ILE A 105 3.22 -10.64 9.61
C ILE A 105 4.52 -10.98 8.90
N HIS A 106 5.24 -12.01 9.36
CA HIS A 106 6.51 -12.42 8.75
C HIS A 106 6.35 -13.38 7.57
N THR A 107 5.12 -13.67 7.17
CA THR A 107 4.82 -14.32 5.89
C THR A 107 4.00 -13.38 5.02
N PHE A 108 4.06 -13.56 3.70
CA PHE A 108 3.30 -12.70 2.78
C PHE A 108 1.79 -12.82 3.03
N TYR A 109 1.29 -14.05 3.08
CA TYR A 109 -0.14 -14.27 3.33
C TYR A 109 -0.57 -13.76 4.70
N GLY A 110 0.25 -13.97 5.73
CA GLY A 110 -0.06 -13.49 7.07
C GLY A 110 -0.16 -11.99 7.13
N ALA A 111 0.82 -11.29 6.54
CA ALA A 111 0.81 -9.83 6.48
C ALA A 111 -0.40 -9.33 5.70
N LEU A 112 -0.71 -9.94 4.55
CA LEU A 112 -1.84 -9.54 3.73
C LEU A 112 -3.16 -9.72 4.47
N ASN A 113 -3.33 -10.85 5.14
CA ASN A 113 -4.55 -11.15 5.91
C ASN A 113 -4.76 -10.14 7.03
N LEU A 114 -3.71 -9.84 7.79
CA LEU A 114 -3.79 -8.88 8.90
C LEU A 114 -4.02 -7.45 8.39
N LEU A 115 -3.41 -7.08 7.27
CA LEU A 115 -3.63 -5.78 6.65
C LEU A 115 -5.09 -5.63 6.25
N MET A 116 -5.65 -6.61 5.54
CA MET A 116 -7.03 -6.52 5.06
C MET A 116 -8.03 -6.51 6.20
N GLU A 117 -7.81 -7.31 7.24
CA GLU A 117 -8.67 -7.29 8.43
C GLU A 117 -8.63 -5.94 9.14
N GLY A 118 -7.43 -5.38 9.30
CA GLY A 118 -7.28 -4.08 9.96
C GLY A 118 -7.94 -2.95 9.18
N LEU A 119 -7.88 -2.99 7.86
CA LEU A 119 -8.49 -1.96 7.02
C LEU A 119 -10.03 -2.01 7.04
N ILE A 120 -10.62 -3.17 7.27
CA ILE A 120 -12.07 -3.32 7.30
C ILE A 120 -12.66 -2.76 8.61
N GLU A 121 -11.90 -2.72 9.67
CA GLU A 121 -12.37 -2.18 10.96
C GLU A 121 -12.45 -0.61 10.91
#